data_01ba1702908f0cb2e649872efc4b63ff
#
_entry.id   01ba1702908f0cb2e649872efc4b63ff
#
_cell.length_a   1.000
_cell.length_b   1.000
_cell.length_c   1.000
_cell.angle_alpha   90.00
_cell.angle_beta   90.00
_cell.angle_gamma   90.00
#
_symmetry.space_group_name_H-M   'P 1'
#
loop_
_entity.id
_entity.type
_entity.pdbx_description
1 polymer ?
#
loop_
_entity_poly.entity_id
_entity_poly.type
_entity_poly.pdbx_seq_one_letter_code
_entity_poly.pdbx_strand_id
1 'polypeptide(L)'
;MFFFTNKFLQQFSGSGKTTLLNVLNCRNLSNFHVDGVIRINDRLADIDMITSMSAYVQQEDMFLPTLTVREHLVFQAMVRIPSSVSEDSKIARIDQVMQELGLDKCADTRVGGSRFFKGISGGELKRLSFAAEVLTNPSIMFCDEPTSGLDSFMAANLVSIINKMAQLGRTIICTIHQPSSETFQMFQNLLLLADGRVAYFGEIKSAIQHFATIGHQCPENYNPADFFVHELAVVPGKEMECRKKINRICDYFERSIRDRQNSDSLHSLGSSTFSSQLRRQKRQSRYKTNRWQQYMALTWRSHLTVIREPALTYVRLSQALVSFLYLENKMYLSFFCSNNQMKSISSIQHHKSKNKQQSNNLLLRLLLLMLLLIRKFKTCFIFFLIIIAF
;
A
#
# COMPACT_ATOMS: atom_id res chain seq x y z
N MET A 1 -24.04 -9.98 10.17
CA MET A 1 -23.87 -11.12 9.26
C MET A 1 -23.47 -10.56 7.91
N PHE A 2 -22.24 -10.76 7.48
CA PHE A 2 -21.76 -10.22 6.22
C PHE A 2 -21.60 -11.39 5.25
N PHE A 3 -22.48 -11.47 4.25
CA PHE A 3 -22.35 -12.41 3.14
C PHE A 3 -21.47 -11.80 2.05
N PHE A 4 -20.51 -12.55 1.54
CA PHE A 4 -19.47 -12.04 0.66
C PHE A 4 -19.45 -12.78 -0.66
N THR A 5 -19.98 -12.17 -1.68
CA THR A 5 -19.59 -12.36 -3.07
C THR A 5 -19.64 -11.00 -3.72
N ASN A 6 -18.51 -10.55 -4.31
CA ASN A 6 -18.37 -9.27 -5.03
C ASN A 6 -19.13 -8.10 -4.40
N LYS A 7 -18.54 -7.40 -3.41
CA LYS A 7 -19.24 -6.31 -2.70
C LYS A 7 -18.53 -4.97 -2.92
N PHE A 8 -19.36 -3.98 -3.18
CA PHE A 8 -18.97 -2.60 -3.43
C PHE A 8 -19.38 -1.71 -2.28
N LEU A 9 -18.48 -0.86 -1.82
CA LEU A 9 -18.71 0.17 -0.81
C LEU A 9 -18.66 1.54 -1.48
N GLN A 10 -19.78 2.20 -1.62
CA GLN A 10 -19.82 3.58 -2.08
C GLN A 10 -20.12 4.52 -0.91
N GLN A 11 -19.34 5.59 -0.78
CA GLN A 11 -19.57 6.58 0.27
C GLN A 11 -19.02 7.96 -0.08
N PHE A 12 -19.58 8.95 0.66
CA PHE A 12 -19.06 10.31 0.73
C PHE A 12 -17.65 10.36 1.33
N SER A 13 -16.87 11.35 0.92
CA SER A 13 -15.63 11.69 1.60
C SER A 13 -15.91 11.96 3.08
N GLY A 14 -15.13 11.34 3.99
CA GLY A 14 -15.27 11.52 5.44
C GLY A 14 -16.30 10.61 6.16
N SER A 15 -17.09 9.79 5.44
CA SER A 15 -18.12 8.94 6.05
C SER A 15 -17.61 7.60 6.64
N GLY A 16 -16.29 7.40 6.72
CA GLY A 16 -15.68 6.24 7.39
C GLY A 16 -15.37 5.03 6.49
N LYS A 17 -15.27 5.18 5.14
CA LYS A 17 -14.95 4.09 4.20
C LYS A 17 -13.66 3.35 4.56
N THR A 18 -12.55 4.09 4.54
CA THR A 18 -11.22 3.56 4.88
C THR A 18 -11.18 3.03 6.31
N THR A 19 -11.89 3.69 7.24
CA THR A 19 -12.01 3.22 8.62
C THR A 19 -12.68 1.86 8.69
N LEU A 20 -13.80 1.66 7.99
CA LEU A 20 -14.49 0.36 7.95
C LEU A 20 -13.62 -0.71 7.29
N LEU A 21 -12.93 -0.42 6.17
CA LEU A 21 -11.99 -1.36 5.56
C LEU A 21 -10.86 -1.74 6.51
N ASN A 22 -10.31 -0.77 7.25
CA ASN A 22 -9.26 -1.01 8.23
C ASN A 22 -9.76 -1.90 9.38
N VAL A 23 -10.98 -1.66 9.87
CA VAL A 23 -11.61 -2.51 10.90
C VAL A 23 -11.81 -3.93 10.40
N LEU A 24 -12.37 -4.12 9.20
CA LEU A 24 -12.59 -5.44 8.61
C LEU A 24 -11.31 -6.20 8.33
N ASN A 25 -10.22 -5.49 8.03
CA ASN A 25 -8.90 -6.07 7.79
C ASN A 25 -8.00 -6.08 9.04
N CYS A 26 -8.52 -5.68 10.20
CA CYS A 26 -7.78 -5.60 11.47
C CYS A 26 -6.50 -4.75 11.39
N ARG A 27 -6.50 -3.65 10.62
CA ARG A 27 -5.36 -2.74 10.43
C ARG A 27 -5.59 -1.40 11.13
N ASN A 28 -4.50 -0.80 11.63
CA ASN A 28 -4.49 0.56 12.20
C ASN A 28 -5.57 0.84 13.26
N LEU A 29 -5.84 -0.16 14.11
CA LEU A 29 -6.90 -0.10 15.11
C LEU A 29 -6.50 0.63 16.42
N SER A 30 -5.24 1.06 16.56
CA SER A 30 -4.69 1.63 17.80
C SER A 30 -5.47 2.85 18.33
N ASN A 31 -6.13 3.59 17.44
CA ASN A 31 -6.84 4.83 17.77
C ASN A 31 -8.37 4.67 17.76
N PHE A 32 -8.88 3.44 17.59
CA PHE A 32 -10.30 3.17 17.49
C PHE A 32 -10.76 2.21 18.59
N HIS A 33 -11.88 2.51 19.20
CA HIS A 33 -12.62 1.51 19.97
C HIS A 33 -13.50 0.74 18.98
N VAL A 34 -13.23 -0.56 18.83
CA VAL A 34 -13.96 -1.43 17.91
C VAL A 34 -14.77 -2.41 18.73
N ASP A 35 -16.08 -2.38 18.59
CA ASP A 35 -17.01 -3.33 19.17
C ASP A 35 -17.74 -4.06 18.05
N GLY A 36 -17.89 -5.38 18.19
CA GLY A 36 -18.54 -6.22 17.19
C GLY A 36 -17.80 -7.52 16.91
N VAL A 37 -18.37 -8.29 15.99
CA VAL A 37 -17.89 -9.63 15.64
C VAL A 37 -17.75 -9.76 14.12
N ILE A 38 -16.58 -10.17 13.65
CA ILE A 38 -16.34 -10.49 12.25
C ILE A 38 -16.49 -12.02 12.06
N ARG A 39 -17.27 -12.42 11.06
CA ARG A 39 -17.43 -13.82 10.68
C ARG A 39 -17.05 -14.03 9.22
N ILE A 40 -16.33 -15.10 8.94
CA ILE A 40 -15.98 -15.55 7.59
C ILE A 40 -16.51 -16.97 7.43
N ASN A 41 -17.42 -17.20 6.48
CA ASN A 41 -18.10 -18.49 6.31
C ASN A 41 -18.69 -19.02 7.63
N ASP A 42 -19.44 -18.16 8.33
CA ASP A 42 -20.09 -18.40 9.63
C ASP A 42 -19.15 -18.72 10.81
N ARG A 43 -17.85 -18.73 10.60
CA ARG A 43 -16.85 -18.89 11.66
C ARG A 43 -16.41 -17.54 12.18
N LEU A 44 -16.19 -17.45 13.49
CA LEU A 44 -15.56 -16.29 14.10
C LEU A 44 -14.15 -16.12 13.52
N ALA A 45 -13.89 -14.95 12.95
CA ALA A 45 -12.61 -14.64 12.40
C ALA A 45 -11.73 -13.93 13.44
N ASP A 46 -10.58 -14.49 13.72
CA ASP A 46 -9.54 -13.84 14.49
C ASP A 46 -8.61 -13.01 13.58
N ILE A 47 -7.76 -12.21 14.20
CA ILE A 47 -6.81 -11.34 13.50
C ILE A 47 -5.87 -12.15 12.60
N ASP A 48 -5.39 -13.29 13.07
CA ASP A 48 -4.43 -14.12 12.34
C ASP A 48 -5.10 -14.76 11.12
N MET A 49 -6.34 -15.21 11.25
CA MET A 49 -7.15 -15.71 10.13
C MET A 49 -7.37 -14.64 9.08
N ILE A 50 -7.85 -13.45 9.46
CA ILE A 50 -8.09 -12.35 8.53
C ILE A 50 -6.79 -11.96 7.83
N THR A 51 -5.70 -11.78 8.56
CA THR A 51 -4.39 -11.37 8.00
C THR A 51 -3.81 -12.41 7.05
N SER A 52 -4.06 -13.71 7.29
CA SER A 52 -3.55 -14.79 6.43
C SER A 52 -4.32 -14.95 5.13
N MET A 53 -5.62 -14.64 5.11
CA MET A 53 -6.53 -14.84 4.00
C MET A 53 -6.77 -13.59 3.17
N SER A 54 -6.44 -12.40 3.70
CA SER A 54 -6.75 -11.12 3.07
C SER A 54 -5.52 -10.41 2.54
N ALA A 55 -5.77 -9.56 1.53
CA ALA A 55 -4.84 -8.56 1.03
C ALA A 55 -5.50 -7.19 1.00
N TYR A 56 -4.68 -6.13 1.05
CA TYR A 56 -5.16 -4.76 1.08
C TYR A 56 -4.43 -3.92 0.03
N VAL A 57 -5.17 -3.48 -0.98
CA VAL A 57 -4.69 -2.55 -2.01
C VAL A 57 -4.93 -1.13 -1.50
N GLN A 58 -3.86 -0.38 -1.32
CA GLN A 58 -3.90 0.99 -0.78
C GLN A 58 -4.28 2.00 -1.86
N GLN A 59 -4.81 3.15 -1.44
CA GLN A 59 -5.14 4.26 -2.33
C GLN A 59 -3.88 4.84 -2.98
N GLU A 60 -2.80 5.05 -2.20
CA GLU A 60 -1.53 5.55 -2.70
C GLU A 60 -0.57 4.41 -3.03
N ASP A 61 0.03 4.49 -4.21
CA ASP A 61 0.97 3.50 -4.69
C ASP A 61 2.40 3.92 -4.34
N MET A 62 3.02 3.22 -3.39
CA MET A 62 4.41 3.46 -2.98
C MET A 62 5.36 2.49 -3.67
N PHE A 63 5.80 2.84 -4.88
CA PHE A 63 6.74 2.04 -5.64
C PHE A 63 8.11 2.70 -5.73
N LEU A 64 9.15 1.88 -5.91
CA LEU A 64 10.47 2.37 -6.24
C LEU A 64 10.55 2.63 -7.75
N PRO A 65 10.85 3.87 -8.18
CA PRO A 65 10.84 4.24 -9.59
C PRO A 65 11.93 3.55 -10.42
N THR A 66 12.95 3.03 -9.77
CA THR A 66 14.13 2.41 -10.39
C THR A 66 13.95 0.96 -10.81
N LEU A 67 12.96 0.26 -10.22
CA LEU A 67 12.67 -1.13 -10.55
C LEU A 67 11.79 -1.24 -11.78
N THR A 68 11.93 -2.33 -12.53
CA THR A 68 10.95 -2.71 -13.57
C THR A 68 9.72 -3.34 -12.91
N VAL A 69 8.62 -3.47 -13.68
CA VAL A 69 7.40 -4.12 -13.22
C VAL A 69 7.70 -5.55 -12.76
N ARG A 70 8.42 -6.34 -13.57
CA ARG A 70 8.82 -7.71 -13.25
C ARG A 70 9.69 -7.77 -11.99
N GLU A 71 10.71 -6.93 -11.89
CA GLU A 71 11.60 -6.90 -10.73
C GLU A 71 10.87 -6.55 -9.43
N HIS A 72 9.90 -5.63 -9.51
CA HIS A 72 9.07 -5.33 -8.36
C HIS A 72 8.28 -6.55 -7.90
N LEU A 73 7.66 -7.30 -8.82
CA LEU A 73 6.92 -8.53 -8.49
C LEU A 73 7.84 -9.64 -7.99
N VAL A 74 9.05 -9.78 -8.54
CA VAL A 74 10.06 -10.71 -8.03
C VAL A 74 10.41 -10.37 -6.57
N PHE A 75 10.67 -9.10 -6.27
CA PHE A 75 10.94 -8.66 -4.91
C PHE A 75 9.77 -8.99 -3.96
N GLN A 76 8.53 -8.70 -4.37
CA GLN A 76 7.34 -9.01 -3.58
C GLN A 76 7.18 -10.52 -3.35
N ALA A 77 7.45 -11.33 -4.37
CA ALA A 77 7.39 -12.79 -4.26
C ALA A 77 8.45 -13.34 -3.30
N MET A 78 9.69 -12.83 -3.37
CA MET A 78 10.77 -13.22 -2.46
C MET A 78 10.45 -12.94 -0.98
N VAL A 79 9.73 -11.84 -0.69
CA VAL A 79 9.40 -11.43 0.68
C VAL A 79 8.10 -12.07 1.19
N ARG A 80 7.10 -12.27 0.32
CA ARG A 80 5.73 -12.62 0.73
C ARG A 80 5.36 -14.08 0.50
N ILE A 81 6.01 -14.78 -0.46
CA ILE A 81 5.75 -16.20 -0.72
C ILE A 81 6.68 -17.05 0.16
N PRO A 82 6.15 -18.09 0.84
CA PRO A 82 6.95 -18.93 1.72
C PRO A 82 8.20 -19.51 1.06
N SER A 83 9.25 -19.73 1.85
CA SER A 83 10.52 -20.33 1.40
C SER A 83 10.36 -21.78 0.93
N SER A 84 9.31 -22.47 1.36
CA SER A 84 9.00 -23.84 0.92
C SER A 84 8.59 -23.94 -0.55
N VAL A 85 8.22 -22.83 -1.18
CA VAL A 85 7.85 -22.77 -2.59
C VAL A 85 9.11 -22.59 -3.44
N SER A 86 9.31 -23.43 -4.45
CA SER A 86 10.48 -23.36 -5.35
C SER A 86 10.52 -22.04 -6.12
N GLU A 87 11.70 -21.61 -6.52
CA GLU A 87 11.87 -20.35 -7.27
C GLU A 87 11.16 -20.40 -8.62
N ASP A 88 11.21 -21.54 -9.33
CA ASP A 88 10.48 -21.72 -10.58
C ASP A 88 8.97 -21.55 -10.41
N SER A 89 8.41 -22.09 -9.31
CA SER A 89 6.99 -21.90 -8.98
C SER A 89 6.65 -20.45 -8.66
N LYS A 90 7.57 -19.70 -8.03
CA LYS A 90 7.40 -18.27 -7.79
C LYS A 90 7.42 -17.47 -9.08
N ILE A 91 8.33 -17.78 -10.00
CA ILE A 91 8.43 -17.15 -11.32
C ILE A 91 7.18 -17.45 -12.14
N ALA A 92 6.75 -18.72 -12.21
CA ALA A 92 5.51 -19.10 -12.88
C ALA A 92 4.29 -18.35 -12.34
N ARG A 93 4.23 -18.16 -11.01
CA ARG A 93 3.16 -17.36 -10.36
C ARG A 93 3.22 -15.90 -10.74
N ILE A 94 4.41 -15.30 -10.85
CA ILE A 94 4.59 -13.92 -11.31
C ILE A 94 4.08 -13.78 -12.74
N ASP A 95 4.49 -14.66 -13.64
CA ASP A 95 4.08 -14.63 -15.05
C ASP A 95 2.56 -14.78 -15.19
N GLN A 96 1.96 -15.71 -14.43
CA GLN A 96 0.51 -15.87 -14.39
C GLN A 96 -0.19 -14.57 -13.94
N VAL A 97 0.25 -13.96 -12.86
CA VAL A 97 -0.34 -12.71 -12.32
C VAL A 97 -0.16 -11.55 -13.31
N MET A 98 0.99 -11.48 -13.98
CA MET A 98 1.23 -10.45 -15.00
C MET A 98 0.26 -10.61 -16.18
N GLN A 99 0.04 -11.84 -16.63
CA GLN A 99 -0.92 -12.15 -17.69
C GLN A 99 -2.37 -11.84 -17.26
N GLU A 100 -2.79 -12.26 -16.04
CA GLU A 100 -4.12 -11.99 -15.51
C GLU A 100 -4.44 -10.48 -15.47
N LEU A 101 -3.43 -9.63 -15.21
CA LEU A 101 -3.57 -8.18 -15.07
C LEU A 101 -3.12 -7.39 -16.31
N GLY A 102 -2.70 -8.07 -17.39
CA GLY A 102 -2.29 -7.44 -18.64
C GLY A 102 -1.06 -6.53 -18.47
N LEU A 103 -0.05 -7.00 -17.72
CA LEU A 103 1.21 -6.31 -17.47
C LEU A 103 2.38 -6.83 -18.32
N ASP A 104 2.16 -7.83 -19.18
CA ASP A 104 3.21 -8.47 -19.97
C ASP A 104 3.95 -7.47 -20.85
N LYS A 105 3.22 -6.54 -21.48
CA LYS A 105 3.80 -5.54 -22.39
C LYS A 105 4.73 -4.54 -21.71
N CYS A 106 4.56 -4.32 -20.42
CA CYS A 106 5.36 -3.38 -19.63
C CYS A 106 6.29 -4.07 -18.62
N ALA A 107 6.46 -5.41 -18.73
CA ALA A 107 7.25 -6.22 -17.79
C ALA A 107 8.63 -5.65 -17.48
N ASP A 108 9.36 -5.25 -18.51
CA ASP A 108 10.72 -4.73 -18.42
C ASP A 108 10.78 -3.19 -18.39
N THR A 109 9.62 -2.54 -18.40
CA THR A 109 9.53 -1.10 -18.25
C THR A 109 9.72 -0.72 -16.78
N ARG A 110 10.51 0.32 -16.52
CA ARG A 110 10.65 0.85 -15.15
C ARG A 110 9.33 1.41 -14.65
N VAL A 111 9.06 1.22 -13.37
CA VAL A 111 7.86 1.80 -12.73
C VAL A 111 7.86 3.32 -12.88
N GLY A 112 9.02 3.97 -12.68
CA GLY A 112 9.17 5.40 -12.93
C GLY A 112 8.31 6.26 -12.01
N GLY A 113 7.85 7.42 -12.54
CA GLY A 113 7.04 8.36 -11.75
C GLY A 113 7.86 9.39 -10.98
N SER A 114 9.20 9.35 -11.07
CA SER A 114 10.06 10.41 -10.58
C SER A 114 10.30 11.49 -11.65
N ARG A 115 10.73 12.67 -11.22
CA ARG A 115 11.04 13.79 -12.13
C ARG A 115 12.06 13.42 -13.23
N PHE A 116 12.84 12.36 -13.05
CA PHE A 116 13.95 11.96 -13.94
C PHE A 116 13.65 10.71 -14.77
N PHE A 117 12.60 9.95 -14.45
CA PHE A 117 12.28 8.69 -15.12
C PHE A 117 10.84 8.67 -15.58
N LYS A 118 10.64 8.61 -16.90
CA LYS A 118 9.35 8.28 -17.48
C LYS A 118 9.07 6.80 -17.16
N GLY A 119 7.93 6.52 -16.55
CA GLY A 119 7.54 5.20 -16.12
C GLY A 119 6.34 4.65 -16.87
N ILE A 120 5.74 3.64 -16.28
CA ILE A 120 4.47 3.06 -16.71
C ILE A 120 3.31 4.06 -16.53
N SER A 121 2.22 3.84 -17.24
CA SER A 121 0.99 4.66 -17.12
C SER A 121 0.33 4.48 -15.74
N GLY A 122 -0.52 5.45 -15.35
CA GLY A 122 -1.27 5.36 -14.09
C GLY A 122 -2.13 4.10 -13.97
N GLY A 123 -2.74 3.68 -15.08
CA GLY A 123 -3.51 2.43 -15.12
C GLY A 123 -2.63 1.18 -14.97
N GLU A 124 -1.43 1.17 -15.55
CA GLU A 124 -0.46 0.07 -15.34
C GLU A 124 0.06 0.07 -13.91
N LEU A 125 0.29 1.26 -13.33
CA LEU A 125 0.70 1.40 -11.94
C LEU A 125 -0.33 0.80 -10.97
N LYS A 126 -1.62 1.12 -11.17
CA LYS A 126 -2.71 0.52 -10.40
C LYS A 126 -2.79 -0.99 -10.58
N ARG A 127 -2.67 -1.49 -11.81
CA ARG A 127 -2.63 -2.94 -12.05
C ARG A 127 -1.42 -3.62 -11.38
N LEU A 128 -0.27 -2.94 -11.33
CA LEU A 128 0.90 -3.43 -10.59
C LEU A 128 0.65 -3.50 -9.08
N SER A 129 -0.08 -2.53 -8.51
CA SER A 129 -0.50 -2.56 -7.10
C SER A 129 -1.37 -3.80 -6.82
N PHE A 130 -2.35 -4.07 -7.68
CA PHE A 130 -3.12 -5.32 -7.60
C PHE A 130 -2.27 -6.56 -7.76
N ALA A 131 -1.35 -6.58 -8.73
CA ALA A 131 -0.45 -7.70 -8.97
C ALA A 131 0.36 -8.07 -7.72
N ALA A 132 0.93 -7.07 -7.05
CA ALA A 132 1.71 -7.28 -5.84
C ALA A 132 0.89 -7.93 -4.71
N GLU A 133 -0.41 -7.59 -4.60
CA GLU A 133 -1.29 -8.18 -3.61
C GLU A 133 -1.82 -9.57 -4.02
N VAL A 134 -2.10 -9.79 -5.30
CA VAL A 134 -2.60 -11.07 -5.85
C VAL A 134 -1.55 -12.18 -5.85
N LEU A 135 -0.26 -11.85 -5.80
CA LEU A 135 0.83 -12.82 -5.73
C LEU A 135 0.63 -13.88 -4.64
N THR A 136 0.15 -13.47 -3.47
CA THR A 136 -0.10 -14.36 -2.33
C THR A 136 -1.38 -15.17 -2.43
N ASN A 137 -2.12 -15.04 -3.54
CA ASN A 137 -3.42 -15.67 -3.79
C ASN A 137 -4.43 -15.50 -2.64
N PRO A 138 -4.76 -14.27 -2.24
CA PRO A 138 -5.67 -14.03 -1.15
C PRO A 138 -7.10 -14.42 -1.52
N SER A 139 -7.86 -14.96 -0.55
CA SER A 139 -9.28 -15.26 -0.72
C SER A 139 -10.16 -14.00 -0.58
N ILE A 140 -9.68 -13.00 0.17
CA ILE A 140 -10.38 -11.73 0.41
C ILE A 140 -9.46 -10.58 0.01
N MET A 141 -9.97 -9.62 -0.74
CA MET A 141 -9.23 -8.41 -1.10
C MET A 141 -10.01 -7.16 -0.69
N PHE A 142 -9.33 -6.27 0.00
CA PHE A 142 -9.82 -4.94 0.34
C PHE A 142 -9.10 -3.93 -0.56
N CYS A 143 -9.87 -3.12 -1.29
CA CYS A 143 -9.33 -2.15 -2.24
C CYS A 143 -9.84 -0.76 -1.87
N ASP A 144 -8.94 0.13 -1.45
CA ASP A 144 -9.31 1.48 -1.07
C ASP A 144 -9.12 2.43 -2.26
N GLU A 145 -10.22 2.91 -2.80
CA GLU A 145 -10.31 3.82 -3.97
C GLU A 145 -9.41 3.39 -5.15
N PRO A 146 -9.53 2.17 -5.67
CA PRO A 146 -8.63 1.64 -6.70
C PRO A 146 -8.71 2.43 -8.03
N THR A 147 -9.80 3.14 -8.28
CA THR A 147 -10.03 3.92 -9.50
C THR A 147 -9.62 5.38 -9.36
N SER A 148 -9.14 5.80 -8.20
CA SER A 148 -8.70 7.18 -7.97
C SER A 148 -7.54 7.55 -8.89
N GLY A 149 -7.64 8.73 -9.54
CA GLY A 149 -6.63 9.24 -10.47
C GLY A 149 -6.63 8.58 -11.85
N LEU A 150 -7.61 7.73 -12.17
CA LEU A 150 -7.82 7.15 -13.49
C LEU A 150 -8.93 7.86 -14.25
N ASP A 151 -8.80 7.93 -15.57
CA ASP A 151 -9.90 8.30 -16.44
C ASP A 151 -11.00 7.22 -16.47
N SER A 152 -12.18 7.55 -16.98
CA SER A 152 -13.35 6.65 -16.96
C SER A 152 -13.09 5.33 -17.70
N PHE A 153 -12.34 5.36 -18.81
CA PHE A 153 -12.03 4.16 -19.59
C PHE A 153 -11.08 3.24 -18.83
N MET A 154 -10.01 3.79 -18.25
CA MET A 154 -9.05 3.02 -17.45
C MET A 154 -9.70 2.49 -16.17
N ALA A 155 -10.59 3.27 -15.55
CA ALA A 155 -11.35 2.83 -14.37
C ALA A 155 -12.26 1.64 -14.70
N ALA A 156 -13.03 1.71 -15.80
CA ALA A 156 -13.90 0.62 -16.25
C ALA A 156 -13.08 -0.65 -16.57
N ASN A 157 -11.93 -0.49 -17.24
CA ASN A 157 -11.04 -1.61 -17.54
C ASN A 157 -10.51 -2.27 -16.25
N LEU A 158 -10.05 -1.48 -15.28
CA LEU A 158 -9.60 -2.01 -13.98
C LEU A 158 -10.71 -2.76 -13.26
N VAL A 159 -11.93 -2.20 -13.21
CA VAL A 159 -13.10 -2.86 -12.58
C VAL A 159 -13.47 -4.15 -13.30
N SER A 160 -13.36 -4.20 -14.63
CA SER A 160 -13.55 -5.44 -15.41
C SER A 160 -12.57 -6.53 -14.96
N ILE A 161 -11.29 -6.19 -14.75
CA ILE A 161 -10.27 -7.12 -14.24
C ILE A 161 -10.63 -7.58 -12.82
N ILE A 162 -11.02 -6.65 -11.94
CA ILE A 162 -11.45 -6.97 -10.57
C ILE A 162 -12.63 -7.95 -10.59
N ASN A 163 -13.62 -7.74 -11.46
CA ASN A 163 -14.76 -8.63 -11.61
C ASN A 163 -14.36 -10.04 -12.08
N LYS A 164 -13.44 -10.14 -13.05
CA LYS A 164 -12.90 -11.45 -13.47
C LYS A 164 -12.24 -12.18 -12.30
N MET A 165 -11.43 -11.45 -11.51
CA MET A 165 -10.81 -12.03 -10.32
C MET A 165 -11.83 -12.51 -9.29
N ALA A 166 -12.93 -11.80 -9.12
CA ALA A 166 -14.00 -12.19 -8.23
C ALA A 166 -14.78 -13.43 -8.74
N GLN A 167 -15.02 -13.53 -10.05
CA GLN A 167 -15.61 -14.73 -10.67
C GLN A 167 -14.76 -15.97 -10.48
N LEU A 168 -13.44 -15.83 -10.30
CA LEU A 168 -12.53 -16.92 -9.94
C LEU A 168 -12.63 -17.35 -8.46
N GLY A 169 -13.64 -16.88 -7.72
CA GLY A 169 -13.94 -17.27 -6.34
C GLY A 169 -13.33 -16.40 -5.25
N ARG A 170 -12.77 -15.24 -5.60
CA ARG A 170 -12.27 -14.28 -4.60
C ARG A 170 -13.38 -13.35 -4.15
N THR A 171 -13.37 -12.99 -2.87
CA THR A 171 -14.23 -11.94 -2.32
C THR A 171 -13.49 -10.61 -2.41
N ILE A 172 -14.03 -9.63 -3.14
CA ILE A 172 -13.39 -8.34 -3.31
C ILE A 172 -14.31 -7.23 -2.81
N ILE A 173 -13.79 -6.40 -1.92
CA ILE A 173 -14.51 -5.27 -1.32
C ILE A 173 -13.77 -3.99 -1.72
N CYS A 174 -14.43 -3.14 -2.52
CA CYS A 174 -13.84 -1.89 -3.00
C CYS A 174 -14.58 -0.68 -2.43
N THR A 175 -13.84 0.34 -2.05
CA THR A 175 -14.40 1.70 -1.90
C THR A 175 -14.19 2.43 -3.23
N ILE A 176 -15.18 3.15 -3.71
CA ILE A 176 -15.04 3.95 -4.92
C ILE A 176 -15.66 5.33 -4.69
N HIS A 177 -15.00 6.34 -5.21
CA HIS A 177 -15.48 7.71 -5.21
C HIS A 177 -16.04 8.05 -6.59
N GLN A 178 -17.31 8.44 -6.67
CA GLN A 178 -18.01 8.91 -7.88
C GLN A 178 -17.75 8.05 -9.13
N PRO A 179 -18.20 6.79 -9.19
CA PRO A 179 -18.04 5.95 -10.37
C PRO A 179 -18.92 6.47 -11.52
N SER A 180 -18.46 6.28 -12.76
CA SER A 180 -19.33 6.44 -13.92
C SER A 180 -20.49 5.43 -13.87
N SER A 181 -21.59 5.73 -14.57
CA SER A 181 -22.75 4.81 -14.63
C SER A 181 -22.37 3.43 -15.14
N GLU A 182 -21.46 3.35 -16.10
CA GLU A 182 -20.93 2.09 -16.63
C GLU A 182 -20.17 1.32 -15.55
N THR A 183 -19.23 1.96 -14.88
CA THR A 183 -18.44 1.36 -13.79
C THR A 183 -19.34 0.92 -12.64
N PHE A 184 -20.35 1.71 -12.28
CA PHE A 184 -21.29 1.40 -11.23
C PHE A 184 -22.09 0.11 -11.50
N GLN A 185 -22.55 -0.10 -12.72
CA GLN A 185 -23.32 -1.27 -13.12
C GLN A 185 -22.50 -2.57 -13.15
N MET A 186 -21.17 -2.47 -13.18
CA MET A 186 -20.29 -3.65 -13.16
C MET A 186 -20.25 -4.36 -11.80
N PHE A 187 -20.65 -3.70 -10.72
CA PHE A 187 -20.67 -4.27 -9.38
C PHE A 187 -21.98 -5.01 -9.10
N GLN A 188 -21.93 -6.03 -8.25
CA GLN A 188 -23.12 -6.82 -7.89
C GLN A 188 -23.83 -6.27 -6.66
N ASN A 189 -23.09 -5.97 -5.61
CA ASN A 189 -23.62 -5.53 -4.33
C ASN A 189 -23.12 -4.15 -3.95
N LEU A 190 -23.97 -3.40 -3.30
CA LEU A 190 -23.74 -2.03 -2.86
C LEU A 190 -23.96 -1.94 -1.34
N LEU A 191 -23.01 -1.31 -0.64
CA LEU A 191 -23.18 -0.88 0.74
C LEU A 191 -23.08 0.66 0.77
N LEU A 192 -24.16 1.30 1.22
CA LEU A 192 -24.19 2.74 1.45
C LEU A 192 -24.12 3.03 2.95
N LEU A 193 -23.16 3.87 3.33
CA LEU A 193 -23.03 4.36 4.68
C LEU A 193 -23.30 5.87 4.70
N ALA A 194 -24.02 6.36 5.66
CA ALA A 194 -24.28 7.77 5.87
C ALA A 194 -24.33 8.07 7.37
N ASP A 195 -23.64 9.12 7.80
CA ASP A 195 -23.57 9.57 9.20
C ASP A 195 -23.26 8.43 10.21
N GLY A 196 -22.34 7.52 9.82
CA GLY A 196 -21.94 6.36 10.65
C GLY A 196 -22.92 5.18 10.66
N ARG A 197 -24.04 5.25 9.90
CA ARG A 197 -25.07 4.21 9.84
C ARG A 197 -25.14 3.58 8.45
N VAL A 198 -25.66 2.36 8.36
CA VAL A 198 -25.93 1.70 7.08
C VAL A 198 -27.26 2.20 6.52
N ALA A 199 -27.21 2.87 5.37
CA ALA A 199 -28.40 3.34 4.64
C ALA A 199 -28.97 2.28 3.70
N TYR A 200 -28.10 1.44 3.12
CA TYR A 200 -28.50 0.32 2.27
C TYR A 200 -27.39 -0.72 2.19
N PHE A 201 -27.78 -1.98 2.08
CA PHE A 201 -26.88 -3.09 1.77
C PHE A 201 -27.62 -4.17 0.99
N GLY A 202 -27.18 -4.45 -0.22
CA GLY A 202 -27.80 -5.44 -1.10
C GLY A 202 -27.37 -5.30 -2.56
N GLU A 203 -28.08 -5.96 -3.45
CA GLU A 203 -27.85 -5.89 -4.88
C GLU A 203 -28.07 -4.47 -5.42
N ILE A 204 -27.22 -4.03 -6.35
CA ILE A 204 -27.31 -2.70 -6.98
C ILE A 204 -28.66 -2.51 -7.66
N LYS A 205 -29.16 -3.53 -8.37
CA LYS A 205 -30.44 -3.45 -9.08
C LYS A 205 -31.61 -3.18 -8.13
N SER A 206 -31.56 -3.73 -6.94
CA SER A 206 -32.60 -3.54 -5.92
C SER A 206 -32.46 -2.23 -5.14
N ALA A 207 -31.29 -1.57 -5.20
CA ALA A 207 -31.05 -0.31 -4.48
C ALA A 207 -31.98 0.81 -4.95
N ILE A 208 -32.13 1.01 -6.25
CA ILE A 208 -32.98 2.05 -6.83
C ILE A 208 -34.44 1.83 -6.41
N GLN A 209 -34.93 0.58 -6.46
CA GLN A 209 -36.28 0.26 -6.03
C GLN A 209 -36.47 0.50 -4.52
N HIS A 210 -35.50 0.14 -3.70
CA HIS A 210 -35.53 0.39 -2.26
C HIS A 210 -35.69 1.89 -1.95
N PHE A 211 -34.92 2.76 -2.61
CA PHE A 211 -35.04 4.21 -2.43
C PHE A 211 -36.38 4.76 -2.97
N ALA A 212 -36.90 4.20 -4.06
CA ALA A 212 -38.20 4.58 -4.61
C ALA A 212 -39.34 4.25 -3.64
N THR A 213 -39.29 3.11 -2.92
CA THR A 213 -40.31 2.74 -1.90
C THR A 213 -40.36 3.70 -0.70
N ILE A 214 -39.23 4.41 -0.43
CA ILE A 214 -39.15 5.42 0.63
C ILE A 214 -39.57 6.82 0.14
N GLY A 215 -39.91 6.95 -1.15
CA GLY A 215 -40.29 8.23 -1.76
C GLY A 215 -39.13 8.99 -2.43
N HIS A 216 -37.95 8.35 -2.59
CA HIS A 216 -36.81 8.92 -3.25
C HIS A 216 -36.61 8.26 -4.63
N GLN A 217 -37.18 8.86 -5.67
CA GLN A 217 -37.11 8.35 -7.04
C GLN A 217 -35.86 8.87 -7.75
N CYS A 218 -35.08 7.96 -8.35
CA CYS A 218 -33.98 8.32 -9.21
C CYS A 218 -34.53 8.87 -10.54
N PRO A 219 -34.14 10.08 -11.00
CA PRO A 219 -34.57 10.62 -12.28
C PRO A 219 -34.09 9.72 -13.44
N GLU A 220 -34.90 9.69 -14.53
CA GLU A 220 -34.47 9.00 -15.75
C GLU A 220 -33.19 9.63 -16.31
N ASN A 221 -32.31 8.79 -16.81
CA ASN A 221 -30.98 9.18 -17.34
C ASN A 221 -30.01 9.85 -16.34
N TYR A 222 -30.28 9.75 -15.05
CA TYR A 222 -29.38 10.22 -14.02
C TYR A 222 -28.44 9.09 -13.56
N ASN A 223 -27.18 9.43 -13.25
CA ASN A 223 -26.24 8.43 -12.70
C ASN A 223 -26.73 7.95 -11.32
N PRO A 224 -27.07 6.66 -11.16
CA PRO A 224 -27.56 6.17 -9.87
C PRO A 224 -26.57 6.35 -8.72
N ALA A 225 -25.26 6.30 -9.01
CA ALA A 225 -24.23 6.57 -8.02
C ALA A 225 -24.32 8.00 -7.47
N ASP A 226 -24.42 8.98 -8.36
CA ASP A 226 -24.55 10.39 -7.98
C ASP A 226 -25.88 10.66 -7.27
N PHE A 227 -26.96 9.96 -7.68
CA PHE A 227 -28.25 10.03 -7.02
C PHE A 227 -28.14 9.61 -5.53
N PHE A 228 -27.55 8.44 -5.23
CA PHE A 228 -27.40 8.00 -3.84
C PHE A 228 -26.49 8.96 -3.05
N VAL A 229 -25.45 9.48 -3.69
CA VAL A 229 -24.56 10.48 -3.10
C VAL A 229 -25.37 11.73 -2.74
N HIS A 230 -26.18 12.25 -3.62
CA HIS A 230 -27.00 13.44 -3.41
C HIS A 230 -28.04 13.23 -2.29
N GLU A 231 -28.73 12.08 -2.29
CA GLU A 231 -29.74 11.76 -1.30
C GLU A 231 -29.20 11.62 0.14
N LEU A 232 -27.95 11.16 0.28
CA LEU A 232 -27.28 10.92 1.56
C LEU A 232 -26.31 12.06 1.94
N ALA A 233 -26.24 13.16 1.17
CA ALA A 233 -25.37 14.28 1.48
C ALA A 233 -25.91 15.15 2.60
N VAL A 234 -25.00 15.65 3.44
CA VAL A 234 -25.29 16.73 4.38
C VAL A 234 -24.86 18.04 3.76
N VAL A 235 -25.83 18.89 3.42
CA VAL A 235 -25.60 20.19 2.77
C VAL A 235 -25.36 21.25 3.86
N PRO A 236 -24.28 22.07 3.76
CA PRO A 236 -24.07 23.19 4.67
C PRO A 236 -25.26 24.15 4.71
N GLY A 237 -25.69 24.55 5.89
CA GLY A 237 -26.87 25.40 6.09
C GLY A 237 -28.21 24.66 6.19
N LYS A 238 -28.26 23.34 5.91
CA LYS A 238 -29.44 22.46 6.05
C LYS A 238 -29.14 21.17 6.80
N GLU A 239 -28.13 21.18 7.64
CA GLU A 239 -27.59 19.97 8.29
C GLU A 239 -28.67 19.20 9.05
N MET A 240 -29.54 19.88 9.82
CA MET A 240 -30.60 19.25 10.61
C MET A 240 -31.64 18.55 9.74
N GLU A 241 -31.99 19.15 8.61
CA GLU A 241 -32.97 18.59 7.67
C GLU A 241 -32.40 17.37 6.95
N CYS A 242 -31.15 17.49 6.47
CA CYS A 242 -30.42 16.38 5.83
C CYS A 242 -30.25 15.20 6.79
N ARG A 243 -29.83 15.42 8.03
CA ARG A 243 -29.68 14.35 9.03
C ARG A 243 -31.01 13.69 9.37
N LYS A 244 -32.13 14.43 9.46
CA LYS A 244 -33.45 13.83 9.63
C LYS A 244 -33.81 12.92 8.46
N LYS A 245 -33.53 13.34 7.23
CA LYS A 245 -33.76 12.53 6.02
C LYS A 245 -32.90 11.25 6.07
N ILE A 246 -31.60 11.37 6.30
CA ILE A 246 -30.66 10.24 6.40
C ILE A 246 -31.14 9.25 7.46
N ASN A 247 -31.50 9.73 8.65
CA ASN A 247 -31.98 8.86 9.73
C ASN A 247 -33.24 8.07 9.33
N ARG A 248 -34.21 8.70 8.62
CA ARG A 248 -35.39 7.99 8.11
C ARG A 248 -35.01 6.86 7.14
N ILE A 249 -34.06 7.11 6.24
CA ILE A 249 -33.58 6.11 5.27
C ILE A 249 -32.92 4.94 6.03
N CYS A 250 -32.02 5.23 6.97
CA CYS A 250 -31.34 4.21 7.78
C CYS A 250 -32.33 3.40 8.64
N ASP A 251 -33.29 4.06 9.30
CA ASP A 251 -34.32 3.39 10.13
C ASP A 251 -35.20 2.46 9.28
N TYR A 252 -35.55 2.87 8.07
CA TYR A 252 -36.31 2.02 7.15
C TYR A 252 -35.50 0.78 6.75
N PHE A 253 -34.25 0.94 6.44
CA PHE A 253 -33.37 -0.18 6.10
C PHE A 253 -33.18 -1.14 7.28
N GLU A 254 -32.97 -0.64 8.48
CA GLU A 254 -32.88 -1.47 9.70
C GLU A 254 -34.13 -2.25 9.95
N ARG A 255 -35.32 -1.67 9.78
CA ARG A 255 -36.62 -2.37 9.89
C ARG A 255 -36.72 -3.48 8.84
N SER A 256 -36.39 -3.19 7.60
CA SER A 256 -36.44 -4.18 6.51
C SER A 256 -35.53 -5.40 6.74
N ILE A 257 -34.38 -5.21 7.40
CA ILE A 257 -33.51 -6.33 7.82
C ILE A 257 -34.13 -7.13 8.96
N ARG A 258 -34.69 -6.47 9.99
CA ARG A 258 -35.33 -7.15 11.13
C ARG A 258 -36.50 -8.00 10.68
N ASP A 259 -37.33 -7.49 9.76
CA ASP A 259 -38.45 -8.21 9.20
C ASP A 259 -38.00 -9.47 8.42
N ARG A 260 -36.93 -9.38 7.64
CA ARG A 260 -36.33 -10.54 6.98
C ARG A 260 -35.77 -11.56 7.98
N GLN A 261 -35.01 -11.10 8.99
CA GLN A 261 -34.48 -11.98 10.03
C GLN A 261 -35.58 -12.68 10.84
N ASN A 262 -36.66 -11.99 11.14
CA ASN A 262 -37.83 -12.61 11.81
C ASN A 262 -38.50 -13.65 10.94
N SER A 263 -38.56 -13.47 9.63
CA SER A 263 -39.08 -14.44 8.68
C SER A 263 -38.17 -15.69 8.58
N ASP A 264 -36.83 -15.48 8.59
CA ASP A 264 -35.85 -16.57 8.53
C ASP A 264 -35.66 -17.28 9.89
N SER A 265 -35.92 -16.60 11.01
CA SER A 265 -35.80 -17.16 12.38
C SER A 265 -36.85 -18.21 12.71
N LEU A 266 -37.92 -18.29 11.92
CA LEU A 266 -38.90 -19.40 12.01
C LEU A 266 -38.32 -20.74 11.53
N HIS A 267 -37.15 -20.75 10.89
CA HIS A 267 -36.48 -21.96 10.37
C HIS A 267 -35.20 -22.37 11.10
N SER A 268 -34.69 -21.60 12.08
CA SER A 268 -33.46 -21.97 12.80
C SER A 268 -33.44 -21.55 14.26
N LEU A 269 -34.13 -22.35 15.10
CA LEU A 269 -33.93 -22.38 16.55
C LEU A 269 -32.61 -23.12 16.87
N GLY A 270 -31.57 -22.37 17.19
CA GLY A 270 -30.27 -22.90 17.61
C GLY A 270 -29.38 -21.80 18.18
N SER A 271 -29.80 -21.20 19.30
CA SER A 271 -28.94 -20.26 20.05
C SER A 271 -27.90 -21.03 20.86
N SER A 272 -26.70 -21.14 20.41
CA SER A 272 -25.54 -21.47 21.24
C SER A 272 -24.86 -20.20 21.72
N THR A 273 -25.13 -19.85 22.96
CA THR A 273 -24.35 -18.91 23.77
C THR A 273 -22.92 -19.43 23.88
N PHE A 274 -21.99 -18.82 23.19
CA PHE A 274 -20.58 -19.16 23.25
C PHE A 274 -19.84 -18.12 24.10
N SER A 275 -19.57 -18.54 25.36
CA SER A 275 -18.71 -17.79 26.27
C SER A 275 -17.28 -17.67 25.69
N SER A 276 -16.77 -16.46 25.74
CA SER A 276 -15.43 -16.04 25.32
C SER A 276 -14.32 -16.81 26.04
N GLN A 277 -13.83 -17.88 25.45
CA GLN A 277 -12.50 -18.38 25.73
C GLN A 277 -11.56 -17.95 24.59
N LEU A 278 -10.98 -16.76 24.73
CA LEU A 278 -9.79 -16.35 24.02
C LEU A 278 -8.63 -17.27 24.40
N ARG A 279 -8.57 -18.44 23.79
CA ARG A 279 -7.40 -19.29 23.81
C ARG A 279 -6.29 -18.52 23.08
N ARG A 280 -5.29 -18.04 23.81
CA ARG A 280 -4.03 -17.51 23.26
C ARG A 280 -3.41 -18.61 22.38
N GLN A 281 -3.81 -18.64 21.11
CA GLN A 281 -3.08 -19.41 20.12
C GLN A 281 -1.72 -18.71 19.91
N LYS A 282 -0.66 -19.54 19.92
CA LYS A 282 0.71 -19.13 19.67
C LYS A 282 0.75 -18.30 18.38
N ARG A 283 1.08 -17.00 18.48
CA ARG A 283 1.22 -16.10 17.35
C ARG A 283 2.05 -16.77 16.26
N GLN A 284 1.43 -17.18 15.18
CA GLN A 284 2.19 -17.58 13.99
C GLN A 284 2.95 -16.36 13.50
N SER A 285 4.20 -16.57 13.09
CA SER A 285 5.04 -15.50 12.59
C SER A 285 4.31 -14.78 11.43
N ARG A 286 4.16 -13.47 11.54
CA ARG A 286 3.59 -12.60 10.50
C ARG A 286 4.32 -12.72 9.16
N TYR A 287 5.55 -13.20 9.18
CA TYR A 287 6.44 -13.34 8.05
C TYR A 287 6.50 -14.81 7.61
N LYS A 288 6.09 -15.07 6.38
CA LYS A 288 6.10 -16.40 5.75
C LYS A 288 7.51 -16.83 5.29
N THR A 289 8.46 -15.87 5.22
CA THR A 289 9.83 -16.08 4.73
C THR A 289 10.87 -15.96 5.85
N ASN A 290 12.01 -16.64 5.70
CA ASN A 290 13.12 -16.57 6.62
C ASN A 290 13.78 -15.17 6.62
N ARG A 291 14.30 -14.72 7.77
CA ARG A 291 15.00 -13.43 7.93
C ARG A 291 16.16 -13.26 6.95
N TRP A 292 16.90 -14.32 6.66
CA TRP A 292 17.99 -14.30 5.69
C TRP A 292 17.50 -14.00 4.27
N GLN A 293 16.43 -14.62 3.84
CA GLN A 293 15.84 -14.35 2.52
C GLN A 293 15.31 -12.91 2.41
N GLN A 294 14.66 -12.39 3.47
CA GLN A 294 14.25 -11.00 3.53
C GLN A 294 15.45 -10.06 3.41
N TYR A 295 16.55 -10.35 4.12
CA TYR A 295 17.79 -9.58 4.02
C TYR A 295 18.36 -9.59 2.60
N MET A 296 18.44 -10.76 1.96
CA MET A 296 18.93 -10.90 0.59
C MET A 296 18.05 -10.15 -0.42
N ALA A 297 16.72 -10.25 -0.30
CA ALA A 297 15.80 -9.53 -1.15
C ALA A 297 15.94 -7.99 -1.01
N LEU A 298 16.08 -7.51 0.23
CA LEU A 298 16.31 -6.08 0.50
C LEU A 298 17.64 -5.59 -0.05
N THR A 299 18.70 -6.39 0.13
CA THR A 299 20.05 -6.06 -0.39
C THR A 299 20.04 -6.01 -1.92
N TRP A 300 19.44 -7.00 -2.58
CA TRP A 300 19.30 -7.04 -4.03
C TRP A 300 18.54 -5.80 -4.55
N ARG A 301 17.40 -5.46 -3.95
CA ARG A 301 16.62 -4.28 -4.30
C ARG A 301 17.42 -2.99 -4.12
N SER A 302 18.10 -2.83 -2.98
CA SER A 302 18.91 -1.65 -2.68
C SER A 302 20.08 -1.51 -3.66
N HIS A 303 20.71 -2.62 -4.02
CA HIS A 303 21.80 -2.65 -5.00
C HIS A 303 21.34 -2.16 -6.39
N LEU A 304 20.19 -2.66 -6.87
CA LEU A 304 19.61 -2.19 -8.13
C LEU A 304 19.31 -0.68 -8.09
N THR A 305 18.78 -0.19 -6.97
CA THR A 305 18.48 1.25 -6.81
C THR A 305 19.76 2.08 -6.86
N VAL A 306 20.82 1.68 -6.16
CA VAL A 306 22.10 2.39 -6.12
C VAL A 306 22.76 2.45 -7.50
N ILE A 307 22.74 1.35 -8.26
CA ILE A 307 23.32 1.31 -9.60
C ILE A 307 22.54 2.21 -10.57
N ARG A 308 21.22 2.23 -10.46
CA ARG A 308 20.35 2.95 -11.40
C ARG A 308 20.16 4.42 -11.06
N GLU A 309 20.41 4.80 -9.81
CA GLU A 309 20.36 6.19 -9.33
C GLU A 309 21.68 6.60 -8.65
N PRO A 310 22.78 6.70 -9.41
CA PRO A 310 24.08 7.02 -8.83
C PRO A 310 24.16 8.44 -8.25
N ALA A 311 23.30 9.36 -8.68
CA ALA A 311 23.29 10.75 -8.20
C ALA A 311 23.14 10.87 -6.69
N LEU A 312 22.18 10.15 -6.08
CA LEU A 312 21.97 10.13 -4.63
C LEU A 312 23.19 9.54 -3.89
N THR A 313 23.82 8.54 -4.48
CA THR A 313 25.03 7.92 -3.92
C THR A 313 26.20 8.89 -3.95
N TYR A 314 26.40 9.63 -5.04
CA TYR A 314 27.42 10.67 -5.13
C TYR A 314 27.19 11.82 -4.14
N VAL A 315 25.94 12.25 -3.97
CA VAL A 315 25.60 13.28 -2.97
C VAL A 315 25.89 12.79 -1.54
N ARG A 316 25.53 11.57 -1.18
CA ARG A 316 25.84 11.00 0.13
C ARG A 316 27.33 10.82 0.36
N LEU A 317 28.06 10.36 -0.66
CA LEU A 317 29.52 10.26 -0.60
C LEU A 317 30.18 11.63 -0.44
N SER A 318 29.74 12.65 -1.18
CA SER A 318 30.25 14.01 -1.05
C SER A 318 29.96 14.60 0.33
N GLN A 319 28.76 14.39 0.88
CA GLN A 319 28.41 14.81 2.23
C GLN A 319 29.28 14.11 3.30
N ALA A 320 29.48 12.81 3.17
CA ALA A 320 30.35 12.05 4.09
C ALA A 320 31.79 12.56 4.03
N LEU A 321 32.27 12.89 2.82
CA LEU A 321 33.60 13.41 2.61
C LEU A 321 33.79 14.81 3.21
N VAL A 322 32.82 15.69 2.99
CA VAL A 322 32.81 17.04 3.60
C VAL A 322 32.77 16.94 5.13
N SER A 323 31.96 16.04 5.67
CA SER A 323 31.89 15.81 7.12
C SER A 323 33.21 15.26 7.66
N PHE A 324 33.85 14.35 6.96
CA PHE A 324 35.15 13.81 7.34
C PHE A 324 36.23 14.91 7.33
N LEU A 325 36.32 15.72 6.27
CA LEU A 325 37.25 16.83 6.18
C LEU A 325 37.02 17.89 7.25
N TYR A 326 35.75 18.14 7.60
CA TYR A 326 35.39 19.06 8.69
C TYR A 326 35.86 18.52 10.06
N LEU A 327 35.68 17.24 10.33
CA LEU A 327 36.14 16.61 11.56
C LEU A 327 37.66 16.58 11.66
N GLU A 328 38.36 16.30 10.56
CA GLU A 328 39.82 16.31 10.47
C GLU A 328 40.36 17.72 10.73
N ASN A 329 39.82 18.76 10.10
CA ASN A 329 40.16 20.14 10.38
C ASN A 329 39.91 20.54 11.82
N LYS A 330 38.82 20.11 12.41
CA LYS A 330 38.48 20.40 13.83
C LYS A 330 39.46 19.71 14.78
N MET A 331 39.86 18.48 14.49
CA MET A 331 40.91 17.77 15.26
C MET A 331 42.27 18.45 15.11
N TYR A 332 42.65 18.89 13.90
CA TYR A 332 43.89 19.63 13.66
C TYR A 332 43.93 20.95 14.43
N LEU A 333 42.83 21.72 14.39
CA LEU A 333 42.71 22.99 15.15
C LEU A 333 42.77 22.74 16.67
N SER A 334 42.09 21.70 17.16
CA SER A 334 42.11 21.28 18.56
C SER A 334 43.54 20.90 19.02
N PHE A 335 44.24 20.11 18.18
CA PHE A 335 45.62 19.68 18.46
C PHE A 335 46.60 20.88 18.43
N PHE A 336 46.39 21.83 17.49
CA PHE A 336 47.21 23.03 17.37
C PHE A 336 46.95 24.00 18.53
N CYS A 337 45.70 24.16 19.00
CA CYS A 337 45.39 24.95 20.16
C CYS A 337 45.94 24.32 21.48
N SER A 338 45.91 23.00 21.60
CA SER A 338 46.49 22.26 22.75
C SER A 338 48.02 22.40 22.79
N ASN A 339 48.71 22.35 21.64
CA ASN A 339 50.15 22.52 21.59
C ASN A 339 50.64 23.96 21.70
N ASN A 340 49.81 24.97 21.36
CA ASN A 340 50.16 26.39 21.53
C ASN A 340 50.01 26.88 22.96
N GLN A 341 49.33 26.20 23.85
CA GLN A 341 49.34 26.49 25.30
C GLN A 341 50.65 26.10 25.97
N MET A 342 51.52 25.33 25.30
CA MET A 342 52.80 24.90 25.87
C MET A 342 54.05 25.63 25.29
N LYS A 343 53.91 26.55 24.32
CA LYS A 343 55.05 27.34 23.78
C LYS A 343 54.67 28.81 23.66
N SER A 344 54.74 29.52 24.79
CA SER A 344 54.77 30.98 24.82
C SER A 344 56.08 31.48 24.20
N ILE A 345 55.91 32.32 23.18
CA ILE A 345 56.82 33.43 22.83
C ILE A 345 58.29 33.05 22.49
N SER A 346 58.54 32.53 21.33
CA SER A 346 59.72 32.91 20.53
C SER A 346 59.75 32.12 19.18
N SER A 347 59.52 32.79 18.08
CA SER A 347 59.76 32.39 16.68
C SER A 347 58.57 32.50 15.71
N ILE A 348 58.07 33.68 15.49
CA ILE A 348 56.93 33.91 14.56
C ILE A 348 57.39 34.20 13.11
N GLN A 349 58.64 34.25 12.73
CA GLN A 349 59.02 34.72 11.39
C GLN A 349 59.52 33.67 10.40
N HIS A 350 59.77 32.43 10.75
CA HIS A 350 60.33 31.44 9.80
C HIS A 350 59.40 30.34 9.28
N HIS A 351 58.12 30.33 9.65
CA HIS A 351 57.23 29.20 9.41
C HIS A 351 56.15 29.37 8.30
N LYS A 352 56.01 30.58 7.71
CA LYS A 352 54.97 30.83 6.70
C LYS A 352 55.19 30.22 5.33
N SER A 353 56.43 29.95 4.92
CA SER A 353 56.71 29.40 3.58
C SER A 353 56.65 27.86 3.51
N LYS A 354 56.97 27.12 4.60
CA LYS A 354 56.95 25.67 4.65
C LYS A 354 55.51 25.09 4.77
N ASN A 355 54.60 25.82 5.42
CA ASN A 355 53.24 25.34 5.61
C ASN A 355 52.39 25.34 4.34
N LYS A 356 52.65 26.22 3.37
CA LYS A 356 51.93 26.29 2.09
C LYS A 356 52.28 25.13 1.16
N GLN A 357 53.52 24.64 1.22
CA GLN A 357 53.97 23.50 0.44
C GLN A 357 53.51 22.15 1.06
N GLN A 358 53.40 22.10 2.38
CA GLN A 358 52.88 20.95 3.10
C GLN A 358 51.37 20.75 2.93
N SER A 359 50.56 21.86 2.90
CA SER A 359 49.12 21.79 2.66
C SER A 359 48.79 21.34 1.22
N ASN A 360 49.55 21.79 0.24
CA ASN A 360 49.39 21.36 -1.16
C ASN A 360 49.73 19.87 -1.35
N ASN A 361 50.77 19.37 -0.65
CA ASN A 361 51.10 17.95 -0.66
C ASN A 361 50.06 17.08 0.07
N LEU A 362 49.40 17.61 1.12
CA LEU A 362 48.31 16.91 1.83
C LEU A 362 47.07 16.80 0.97
N LEU A 363 46.69 17.88 0.27
CA LEU A 363 45.58 17.91 -0.67
C LEU A 363 45.78 16.93 -1.84
N LEU A 364 47.02 16.87 -2.39
CA LEU A 364 47.37 15.92 -3.44
C LEU A 364 47.33 14.46 -2.94
N ARG A 365 47.76 14.19 -1.69
CA ARG A 365 47.70 12.87 -1.07
C ARG A 365 46.25 12.45 -0.79
N LEU A 366 45.38 13.39 -0.36
CA LEU A 366 43.96 13.13 -0.14
C LEU A 366 43.23 12.86 -1.46
N LEU A 367 43.51 13.59 -2.52
CA LEU A 367 43.02 13.33 -3.88
C LEU A 367 43.43 11.95 -4.39
N LEU A 368 44.69 11.57 -4.17
CA LEU A 368 45.22 10.25 -4.53
C LEU A 368 44.59 9.14 -3.72
N LEU A 369 44.36 9.36 -2.41
CA LEU A 369 43.65 8.40 -1.53
C LEU A 369 42.18 8.25 -1.94
N MET A 370 41.53 9.32 -2.37
CA MET A 370 40.17 9.27 -2.94
C MET A 370 40.13 8.43 -4.23
N LEU A 371 41.05 8.66 -5.14
CA LEU A 371 41.16 7.90 -6.40
C LEU A 371 41.41 6.40 -6.11
N LEU A 372 42.24 6.11 -5.12
CA LEU A 372 42.54 4.74 -4.69
C LEU A 372 41.33 4.10 -3.97
N LEU A 373 40.58 4.84 -3.16
CA LEU A 373 39.32 4.38 -2.54
C LEU A 373 38.22 4.11 -3.58
N ILE A 374 38.06 5.00 -4.57
CA ILE A 374 37.14 4.80 -5.69
C ILE A 374 37.54 3.57 -6.52
N ARG A 375 38.83 3.36 -6.73
CA ARG A 375 39.37 2.19 -7.44
C ARG A 375 39.24 0.91 -6.65
N LYS A 376 39.48 0.92 -5.31
CA LYS A 376 39.20 -0.21 -4.41
C LYS A 376 37.72 -0.51 -4.25
N PHE A 377 36.87 0.50 -4.22
CA PHE A 377 35.41 0.28 -4.20
C PHE A 377 34.92 -0.37 -5.50
N LYS A 378 35.45 0.01 -6.67
CA LYS A 378 35.17 -0.71 -7.93
C LYS A 378 35.65 -2.16 -7.89
N THR A 379 36.83 -2.43 -7.34
CA THR A 379 37.35 -3.80 -7.24
C THR A 379 36.63 -4.63 -6.17
N CYS A 380 36.29 -4.09 -5.00
CA CYS A 380 35.45 -4.77 -4.01
C CYS A 380 34.03 -5.04 -4.57
N PHE A 381 33.51 -4.15 -5.37
CA PHE A 381 32.22 -4.29 -6.00
C PHE A 381 32.21 -5.41 -7.06
N ILE A 382 33.28 -5.53 -7.84
CA ILE A 382 33.50 -6.63 -8.79
C ILE A 382 33.68 -7.94 -8.03
N PHE A 383 34.41 -7.95 -6.91
CA PHE A 383 34.57 -9.14 -6.05
C PHE A 383 33.25 -9.58 -5.42
N PHE A 384 32.40 -8.65 -5.01
CA PHE A 384 31.06 -8.93 -4.47
C PHE A 384 30.10 -9.46 -5.55
N LEU A 385 30.23 -8.98 -6.80
CA LEU A 385 29.51 -9.52 -7.96
C LEU A 385 29.94 -10.94 -8.32
N ILE A 386 31.23 -11.28 -8.15
CA ILE A 386 31.75 -12.62 -8.41
C ILE A 386 31.26 -13.62 -7.32
N ILE A 387 31.11 -13.18 -6.07
CA ILE A 387 30.60 -14.02 -4.97
C ILE A 387 29.07 -14.27 -5.10
N ILE A 388 28.33 -13.40 -5.79
CA ILE A 388 26.89 -13.58 -6.04
C ILE A 388 26.64 -14.42 -7.31
N ALA A 389 27.61 -14.51 -8.20
CA ALA A 389 27.53 -15.30 -9.44
C ALA A 389 27.95 -16.78 -9.27
N PHE A 390 28.46 -17.17 -8.09
CA PHE A 390 28.66 -18.54 -7.65
C PHE A 390 27.71 -18.86 -6.50
#